data_b37490e2fbf1c1d98eeb1ee86331d184
#
_entry.id   b37490e2fbf1c1d98eeb1ee86331d184
#
_cell.length_a   1.000
_cell.length_b   1.000
_cell.length_c   1.000
_cell.angle_alpha   90.00
_cell.angle_beta   90.00
_cell.angle_gamma   90.00
#
_symmetry.space_group_name_H-M   'P 1'
#
loop_
_entity.id
_entity.type
_entity.pdbx_description
1 polymer ?
#
loop_
_entity_poly.entity_id
_entity_poly.type
_entity_poly.pdbx_seq_one_letter_code
_entity_poly.pdbx_strand_id
1 'polypeptide(L)'
;MLLDSNKVEQFLDTKGKGAKAQVGYDLTLKGVKQIKGGVVLKDKTELEDYVTLMPTFTSNEKFLFELQPGTYSLTFEQGIKLDANHTAFIRHRSSVLRCGGIITSGVYDPGFEVDEMGGVLIATQPIDIELGARVAQVIIFENSTAELYDGQWQKNKDVK
;
A
#
# COMPACT_ATOMS: atom_id res chain seq x y z
N MET A 1 -18.01 11.36 -1.68
CA MET A 1 -18.72 10.29 -0.91
C MET A 1 -17.77 9.11 -0.74
N LEU A 2 -17.74 8.46 0.42
CA LEU A 2 -16.99 7.21 0.61
C LEU A 2 -17.70 6.07 -0.15
N LEU A 3 -16.97 5.31 -0.95
CA LEU A 3 -17.52 4.23 -1.75
C LEU A 3 -17.68 2.93 -0.93
N ASP A 4 -18.74 2.17 -1.22
CA ASP A 4 -18.85 0.79 -0.75
C ASP A 4 -17.89 -0.15 -1.47
N SER A 5 -17.69 -1.36 -0.93
CA SER A 5 -16.70 -2.30 -1.42
C SER A 5 -16.93 -2.78 -2.86
N ASN A 6 -18.20 -2.85 -3.33
CA ASN A 6 -18.50 -3.26 -4.70
C ASN A 6 -18.04 -2.20 -5.71
N LYS A 7 -18.21 -0.92 -5.35
CA LYS A 7 -17.72 0.20 -6.16
C LYS A 7 -16.20 0.30 -6.10
N VAL A 8 -15.59 0.13 -4.92
CA VAL A 8 -14.12 0.13 -4.75
C VAL A 8 -13.47 -0.92 -5.63
N GLU A 9 -14.00 -2.14 -5.67
CA GLU A 9 -13.45 -3.25 -6.47
C GLU A 9 -13.35 -2.93 -7.98
N GLN A 10 -14.21 -2.06 -8.50
CA GLN A 10 -14.20 -1.65 -9.91
C GLN A 10 -12.95 -0.88 -10.32
N PHE A 11 -12.25 -0.27 -9.36
CA PHE A 11 -11.00 0.45 -9.58
C PHE A 11 -9.76 -0.43 -9.39
N LEU A 12 -9.93 -1.70 -8.99
CA LEU A 12 -8.83 -2.57 -8.60
C LEU A 12 -8.58 -3.68 -9.62
N ASP A 13 -7.30 -3.96 -9.86
CA ASP A 13 -6.86 -5.26 -10.31
C ASP A 13 -6.58 -6.13 -9.08
N THR A 14 -7.55 -6.95 -8.70
CA THR A 14 -7.44 -7.76 -7.47
C THR A 14 -6.54 -8.97 -7.62
N LYS A 15 -6.26 -9.40 -8.86
CA LYS A 15 -5.50 -10.64 -9.18
C LYS A 15 -6.06 -11.87 -8.46
N GLY A 16 -7.36 -11.84 -8.13
CA GLY A 16 -8.04 -12.92 -7.39
C GLY A 16 -7.64 -13.02 -5.91
N LYS A 17 -7.02 -11.99 -5.34
CA LYS A 17 -6.55 -11.94 -3.96
C LYS A 17 -7.21 -10.82 -3.16
N GLY A 18 -7.09 -10.89 -1.83
CA GLY A 18 -7.73 -9.93 -0.94
C GLY A 18 -9.19 -10.26 -0.66
N ALA A 19 -9.93 -9.30 -0.15
CA ALA A 19 -11.36 -9.48 0.14
C ALA A 19 -12.08 -8.13 0.24
N LYS A 20 -13.37 -8.13 -0.13
CA LYS A 20 -14.26 -7.00 0.14
C LYS A 20 -14.43 -6.81 1.65
N ALA A 21 -14.33 -5.58 2.11
CA ALA A 21 -14.80 -5.16 3.42
C ALA A 21 -16.16 -4.44 3.28
N GLN A 22 -16.64 -3.75 4.30
CA GLN A 22 -17.90 -3.00 4.21
C GLN A 22 -17.79 -1.77 3.32
N VAL A 23 -16.67 -1.04 3.42
CA VAL A 23 -16.45 0.22 2.68
C VAL A 23 -15.17 0.25 1.86
N GLY A 24 -14.35 -0.75 1.92
CA GLY A 24 -13.07 -0.81 1.23
C GLY A 24 -12.76 -2.20 0.76
N TYR A 25 -11.52 -2.40 0.36
CA TYR A 25 -11.01 -3.69 -0.07
C TYR A 25 -9.73 -4.03 0.66
N ASP A 26 -9.66 -5.24 1.24
CA ASP A 26 -8.48 -5.71 1.98
C ASP A 26 -7.37 -6.09 1.01
N LEU A 27 -6.18 -5.54 1.25
CA LEU A 27 -4.99 -5.73 0.46
C LEU A 27 -4.09 -6.80 1.08
N THR A 28 -3.49 -7.63 0.22
CA THR A 28 -2.60 -8.72 0.61
C THR A 28 -1.14 -8.35 0.42
N LEU A 29 -0.32 -8.68 1.42
CA LEU A 29 1.11 -8.37 1.43
C LEU A 29 1.87 -9.22 0.41
N LYS A 30 2.58 -8.56 -0.52
CA LYS A 30 3.46 -9.19 -1.50
C LYS A 30 4.93 -9.08 -1.13
N GLY A 31 5.36 -7.94 -0.60
CA GLY A 31 6.76 -7.69 -0.31
C GLY A 31 6.99 -6.60 0.72
N VAL A 32 8.16 -6.64 1.33
CA VAL A 32 8.60 -5.68 2.35
C VAL A 32 10.01 -5.22 2.04
N LYS A 33 10.24 -3.92 2.11
CA LYS A 33 11.57 -3.31 2.02
C LYS A 33 11.78 -2.40 3.22
N GLN A 34 12.97 -2.42 3.81
CA GLN A 34 13.31 -1.47 4.86
C GLN A 34 13.63 -0.11 4.25
N ILE A 35 13.00 0.95 4.77
CA ILE A 35 13.26 2.33 4.37
C ILE A 35 14.55 2.81 5.05
N LYS A 36 15.42 3.46 4.26
CA LYS A 36 16.72 3.96 4.72
C LYS A 36 16.76 5.49 4.84
N GLY A 37 15.78 6.18 4.35
CA GLY A 37 15.71 7.63 4.37
C GLY A 37 15.95 8.26 3.01
N GLY A 38 16.30 9.54 3.01
CA GLY A 38 16.47 10.31 1.78
C GLY A 38 16.45 11.81 2.05
N VAL A 39 16.40 12.60 1.00
CA VAL A 39 16.33 14.06 1.04
C VAL A 39 15.11 14.54 0.27
N VAL A 40 14.30 15.35 0.91
CA VAL A 40 13.18 16.03 0.26
C VAL A 40 13.60 17.45 -0.10
N LEU A 41 13.82 17.71 -1.38
CA LEU A 41 14.17 19.02 -1.91
C LEU A 41 12.92 19.72 -2.47
N LYS A 42 13.03 21.00 -2.81
CA LYS A 42 11.91 21.80 -3.34
C LYS A 42 11.33 21.23 -4.64
N ASP A 43 12.18 20.67 -5.48
CA ASP A 43 11.89 20.26 -6.86
C ASP A 43 11.96 18.74 -7.07
N LYS A 44 12.54 18.02 -6.14
CA LYS A 44 12.69 16.55 -6.24
C LYS A 44 12.87 15.89 -4.88
N THR A 45 12.69 14.56 -4.87
CA THR A 45 13.04 13.71 -3.73
C THR A 45 14.12 12.73 -4.16
N GLU A 46 15.17 12.63 -3.37
CA GLU A 46 16.25 11.66 -3.53
C GLU A 46 16.15 10.64 -2.40
N LEU A 47 15.99 9.37 -2.74
CA LEU A 47 15.86 8.28 -1.77
C LEU A 47 17.16 7.51 -1.68
N GLU A 48 17.50 7.04 -0.46
CA GLU A 48 18.46 5.97 -0.30
C GLU A 48 17.86 4.65 -0.75
N ASP A 49 18.70 3.74 -1.24
CA ASP A 49 18.24 2.43 -1.70
C ASP A 49 17.58 1.64 -0.56
N TYR A 50 16.38 1.18 -0.80
CA TYR A 50 15.66 0.34 0.14
C TYR A 50 16.27 -1.06 0.19
N VAL A 51 16.30 -1.66 1.38
CA VAL A 51 16.75 -3.03 1.56
C VAL A 51 15.57 -3.98 1.46
N THR A 52 15.57 -4.83 0.42
CA THR A 52 14.56 -5.89 0.27
C THR A 52 14.72 -6.93 1.37
N LEU A 53 13.63 -7.20 2.07
CA LEU A 53 13.58 -8.26 3.07
C LEU A 53 12.99 -9.54 2.44
N MET A 54 13.55 -10.68 2.84
CA MET A 54 13.03 -11.98 2.45
C MET A 54 12.27 -12.59 3.63
N PRO A 55 11.11 -13.21 3.38
CA PRO A 55 10.41 -13.90 4.44
C PRO A 55 11.13 -15.19 4.85
N THR A 56 11.08 -15.51 6.13
CA THR A 56 11.62 -16.75 6.69
C THR A 56 10.61 -17.88 6.56
N PHE A 57 11.02 -19.03 6.06
CA PHE A 57 10.18 -20.24 6.07
C PHE A 57 10.18 -20.87 7.45
N THR A 58 8.99 -21.05 8.01
CA THR A 58 8.82 -21.59 9.37
C THR A 58 8.54 -23.09 9.37
N SER A 59 8.70 -23.73 10.54
CA SER A 59 8.34 -25.16 10.75
C SER A 59 6.85 -25.46 10.53
N ASN A 60 5.97 -24.44 10.56
CA ASN A 60 4.53 -24.56 10.29
C ASN A 60 4.19 -24.28 8.82
N GLU A 61 5.16 -24.40 7.92
CA GLU A 61 5.01 -24.22 6.47
C GLU A 61 4.52 -22.80 6.05
N LYS A 62 4.93 -21.79 6.81
CA LYS A 62 4.58 -20.39 6.55
C LYS A 62 5.81 -19.57 6.18
N PHE A 63 5.60 -18.56 5.36
CA PHE A 63 6.61 -17.54 5.07
C PHE A 63 6.28 -16.29 5.88
N LEU A 64 7.13 -15.95 6.88
CA LEU A 64 6.94 -14.80 7.75
C LEU A 64 8.00 -13.73 7.50
N PHE A 65 7.56 -12.49 7.38
CA PHE A 65 8.42 -11.32 7.55
C PHE A 65 8.53 -11.02 9.05
N GLU A 66 9.68 -11.26 9.64
CA GLU A 66 9.98 -10.98 11.06
C GLU A 66 10.53 -9.56 11.17
N LEU A 67 9.66 -8.61 11.50
CA LEU A 67 9.98 -7.18 11.47
C LEU A 67 10.27 -6.65 12.87
N GLN A 68 11.43 -6.04 13.04
CA GLN A 68 11.76 -5.28 14.24
C GLN A 68 11.10 -3.89 14.19
N PRO A 69 11.03 -3.16 15.33
CA PRO A 69 10.56 -1.78 15.30
C PRO A 69 11.31 -0.95 14.24
N GLY A 70 10.57 -0.24 13.40
CA GLY A 70 11.15 0.50 12.28
C GLY A 70 10.12 0.89 11.24
N THR A 71 10.60 1.38 10.11
CA THR A 71 9.77 1.86 9.00
C THR A 71 10.04 1.05 7.74
N TYR A 72 8.97 0.55 7.13
CA TYR A 72 9.05 -0.37 6.00
C TYR A 72 8.15 0.09 4.85
N SER A 73 8.64 -0.05 3.64
CA SER A 73 7.83 0.05 2.42
C SER A 73 7.17 -1.30 2.16
N LEU A 74 5.86 -1.29 2.01
CA LEU A 74 5.07 -2.46 1.68
C LEU A 74 4.65 -2.42 0.22
N THR A 75 4.67 -3.58 -0.42
CA THR A 75 4.06 -3.80 -1.73
C THR A 75 2.89 -4.75 -1.57
N PHE A 76 1.75 -4.41 -2.15
CA PHE A 76 0.56 -5.25 -2.16
C PHE A 76 0.37 -5.92 -3.52
N GLU A 77 -0.33 -7.06 -3.53
CA GLU A 77 -0.60 -7.80 -4.76
C GLU A 77 -1.53 -7.04 -5.71
N GLN A 78 -2.44 -6.22 -5.16
CA GLN A 78 -3.47 -5.54 -5.92
C GLN A 78 -2.95 -4.27 -6.59
N GLY A 79 -3.40 -4.05 -7.83
CA GLY A 79 -3.22 -2.79 -8.55
C GLY A 79 -4.44 -1.87 -8.41
N ILE A 80 -4.29 -0.61 -8.79
CA ILE A 80 -5.36 0.39 -8.81
C ILE A 80 -5.27 1.26 -10.06
N LYS A 81 -6.44 1.67 -10.55
CA LYS A 81 -6.58 2.67 -11.60
C LYS A 81 -7.74 3.59 -11.26
N LEU A 82 -7.43 4.81 -10.87
CA LEU A 82 -8.40 5.85 -10.55
C LEU A 82 -8.75 6.68 -11.79
N ASP A 83 -10.01 7.11 -11.86
CA ASP A 83 -10.46 8.11 -12.81
C ASP A 83 -10.35 9.54 -12.24
N ALA A 84 -10.84 10.53 -12.98
CA ALA A 84 -10.75 11.95 -12.62
C ALA A 84 -11.58 12.34 -11.38
N ASN A 85 -12.50 11.48 -10.94
CA ASN A 85 -13.46 11.82 -9.89
C ASN A 85 -13.26 11.04 -8.59
N HIS A 86 -12.16 10.30 -8.48
CA HIS A 86 -11.90 9.44 -7.34
C HIS A 86 -10.50 9.60 -6.78
N THR A 87 -10.41 9.55 -5.47
CA THR A 87 -9.17 9.64 -4.67
C THR A 87 -9.13 8.48 -3.69
N ALA A 88 -7.97 7.88 -3.49
CA ALA A 88 -7.83 6.73 -2.60
C ALA A 88 -6.76 6.92 -1.53
N PHE A 89 -6.95 6.20 -0.43
CA PHE A 89 -6.01 6.08 0.68
C PHE A 89 -5.87 4.63 1.10
N ILE A 90 -4.68 4.28 1.57
CA ILE A 90 -4.45 2.99 2.24
C ILE A 90 -4.38 3.21 3.74
N ARG A 91 -5.08 2.35 4.46
CA ARG A 91 -5.11 2.32 5.92
C ARG A 91 -4.80 0.90 6.41
N HIS A 92 -4.27 0.81 7.62
CA HIS A 92 -4.07 -0.48 8.27
C HIS A 92 -5.40 -1.16 8.58
N ARG A 93 -5.40 -2.49 8.61
CA ARG A 93 -6.48 -3.24 9.26
C ARG A 93 -6.31 -3.16 10.79
N SER A 94 -7.42 -3.29 11.50
CA SER A 94 -7.42 -3.19 12.97
C SER A 94 -6.52 -4.23 13.65
N SER A 95 -6.35 -5.41 13.04
CA SER A 95 -5.44 -6.45 13.52
C SER A 95 -3.98 -5.99 13.54
N VAL A 96 -3.53 -5.29 12.50
CA VAL A 96 -2.16 -4.76 12.43
C VAL A 96 -1.97 -3.65 13.48
N LEU A 97 -2.95 -2.77 13.63
CA LEU A 97 -2.90 -1.71 14.64
C LEU A 97 -2.75 -2.28 16.05
N ARG A 98 -3.47 -3.36 16.36
CA ARG A 98 -3.40 -4.04 17.69
C ARG A 98 -2.05 -4.71 17.94
N CYS A 99 -1.29 -5.04 16.89
CA CYS A 99 0.08 -5.52 16.99
C CYS A 99 1.12 -4.38 17.08
N GLY A 100 0.69 -3.11 17.13
CA GLY A 100 1.60 -1.96 17.18
C GLY A 100 2.08 -1.49 15.81
N GLY A 101 1.40 -1.86 14.72
CA GLY A 101 1.70 -1.43 13.36
C GLY A 101 0.72 -0.38 12.84
N ILE A 102 1.25 0.64 12.19
CA ILE A 102 0.48 1.65 11.48
C ILE A 102 0.82 1.55 10.01
N ILE A 103 -0.18 1.27 9.15
CA ILE A 103 0.00 1.31 7.71
C ILE A 103 -0.73 2.53 7.15
N THR A 104 -0.05 3.28 6.32
CA THR A 104 -0.58 4.46 5.65
C THR A 104 0.01 4.58 4.24
N SER A 105 -0.55 5.48 3.44
CA SER A 105 -0.02 5.87 2.15
C SER A 105 -0.02 7.38 1.99
N GLY A 106 0.63 7.87 0.94
CA GLY A 106 0.28 9.16 0.38
C GLY A 106 -1.15 9.15 -0.17
N VAL A 107 -1.61 10.29 -0.62
CA VAL A 107 -2.87 10.39 -1.36
C VAL A 107 -2.68 9.75 -2.74
N TYR A 108 -3.57 8.85 -3.11
CA TYR A 108 -3.70 8.38 -4.48
C TYR A 108 -4.65 9.33 -5.20
N ASP A 109 -4.06 10.26 -5.93
CA ASP A 109 -4.77 11.34 -6.62
C ASP A 109 -5.60 10.83 -7.81
N PRO A 110 -6.58 11.60 -8.28
CA PRO A 110 -7.32 11.28 -9.51
C PRO A 110 -6.41 10.96 -10.69
N GLY A 111 -6.72 9.88 -11.40
CA GLY A 111 -5.91 9.42 -12.53
C GLY A 111 -4.67 8.59 -12.17
N PHE A 112 -4.37 8.40 -10.89
CA PHE A 112 -3.26 7.56 -10.46
C PHE A 112 -3.48 6.09 -10.85
N GLU A 113 -2.45 5.47 -11.42
CA GLU A 113 -2.48 4.07 -11.84
C GLU A 113 -1.16 3.37 -11.51
N VAL A 114 -1.26 2.20 -10.86
CA VAL A 114 -0.12 1.29 -10.62
C VAL A 114 -0.58 -0.17 -10.68
N ASP A 115 0.32 -1.06 -11.09
CA ASP A 115 0.05 -2.50 -11.13
C ASP A 115 0.08 -3.15 -9.74
N GLU A 116 0.80 -2.55 -8.81
CA GLU A 116 0.94 -2.99 -7.42
C GLU A 116 0.90 -1.78 -6.51
N MET A 117 -0.11 -1.73 -5.65
CA MET A 117 -0.21 -0.64 -4.66
C MET A 117 0.90 -0.75 -3.63
N GLY A 118 1.30 0.39 -3.08
CA GLY A 118 2.28 0.49 -2.02
C GLY A 118 1.78 1.27 -0.81
N GLY A 119 2.41 1.04 0.31
CA GLY A 119 2.17 1.78 1.54
C GLY A 119 3.39 1.75 2.44
N VAL A 120 3.32 2.42 3.56
CA VAL A 120 4.37 2.43 4.58
C VAL A 120 3.83 1.82 5.87
N LEU A 121 4.58 0.86 6.42
CA LEU A 121 4.37 0.35 7.76
C LEU A 121 5.33 1.03 8.73
N ILE A 122 4.80 1.58 9.81
CA ILE A 122 5.54 2.01 10.99
C ILE A 122 5.28 0.96 12.07
N ALA A 123 6.28 0.14 12.37
CA ALA A 123 6.21 -0.87 13.42
C ALA A 123 6.78 -0.30 14.72
N THR A 124 5.94 -0.18 15.74
CA THR A 124 6.36 0.31 17.08
C THR A 124 6.82 -0.84 17.98
N GLN A 125 6.47 -2.06 17.62
CA GLN A 125 6.83 -3.31 18.29
C GLN A 125 7.31 -4.33 17.24
N PRO A 126 8.02 -5.41 17.64
CA PRO A 126 8.27 -6.52 16.75
C PRO A 126 6.94 -7.09 16.21
N ILE A 127 6.84 -7.26 14.91
CA ILE A 127 5.63 -7.79 14.24
C ILE A 127 6.05 -8.84 13.22
N ASP A 128 5.47 -10.02 13.30
CA ASP A 128 5.60 -11.04 12.28
C ASP A 128 4.37 -11.01 11.36
N ILE A 129 4.63 -10.92 10.06
CA ILE A 129 3.55 -10.84 9.05
C ILE A 129 3.75 -11.95 8.03
N GLU A 130 2.75 -12.79 7.86
CA GLU A 130 2.76 -13.84 6.84
C GLU A 130 2.66 -13.23 5.43
N LEU A 131 3.48 -13.73 4.51
CA LEU A 131 3.36 -13.42 3.09
C LEU A 131 1.95 -13.77 2.60
N GLY A 132 1.29 -12.83 1.92
CA GLY A 132 -0.09 -12.98 1.47
C GLY A 132 -1.16 -12.65 2.52
N ALA A 133 -0.78 -12.28 3.74
CA ALA A 133 -1.74 -11.84 4.76
C ALA A 133 -2.45 -10.55 4.35
N ARG A 134 -3.73 -10.41 4.70
CA ARG A 134 -4.49 -9.18 4.56
C ARG A 134 -4.11 -8.21 5.66
N VAL A 135 -3.37 -7.16 5.34
CA VAL A 135 -2.77 -6.25 6.33
C VAL A 135 -3.31 -4.83 6.26
N ALA A 136 -3.77 -4.43 5.10
CA ALA A 136 -4.22 -3.07 4.82
C ALA A 136 -5.59 -3.08 4.13
N GLN A 137 -6.17 -1.91 4.02
CA GLN A 137 -7.43 -1.68 3.32
C GLN A 137 -7.30 -0.43 2.48
N VAL A 138 -7.67 -0.51 1.20
CA VAL A 138 -7.85 0.66 0.35
C VAL A 138 -9.27 1.17 0.49
N ILE A 139 -9.40 2.47 0.69
CA ILE A 139 -10.68 3.20 0.72
C ILE A 139 -10.67 4.25 -0.39
N ILE A 140 -11.80 4.43 -1.05
CA ILE A 140 -11.93 5.34 -2.19
C ILE A 140 -13.06 6.34 -1.90
N PHE A 141 -12.77 7.60 -2.19
CA PHE A 141 -13.71 8.69 -2.10
C PHE A 141 -14.01 9.25 -3.48
N GLU A 142 -15.28 9.50 -3.75
CA GLU A 142 -15.70 10.33 -4.86
C GLU A 142 -15.45 11.79 -4.51
N ASN A 143 -14.82 12.53 -5.40
CA ASN A 143 -14.52 13.96 -5.27
C ASN A 143 -15.13 14.76 -6.43
N SER A 144 -15.32 16.06 -6.21
CA SER A 144 -15.56 16.99 -7.32
C SER A 144 -14.31 17.06 -8.19
N THR A 145 -14.47 17.29 -9.49
CA THR A 145 -13.38 17.30 -10.49
C THR A 145 -12.04 17.80 -9.98
N ALA A 146 -11.00 17.05 -10.29
CA ALA A 146 -9.63 17.43 -10.03
C ALA A 146 -8.78 17.31 -11.29
N GLU A 147 -7.64 17.97 -11.31
CA GLU A 147 -6.62 17.68 -12.31
C GLU A 147 -6.10 16.25 -12.14
N LEU A 148 -5.79 15.59 -13.26
CA LEU A 148 -5.27 14.24 -13.23
C LEU A 148 -3.83 14.24 -12.73
N TYR A 149 -3.51 13.21 -11.93
CA TYR A 149 -2.17 12.99 -11.44
C TYR A 149 -1.18 12.80 -12.59
N ASP A 150 -0.11 13.58 -12.59
CA ASP A 150 1.00 13.52 -13.53
C ASP A 150 2.37 13.55 -12.81
N GLY A 151 2.43 12.94 -11.65
CA GLY A 151 3.61 12.92 -10.78
C GLY A 151 4.59 11.79 -11.08
N GLN A 152 5.69 11.82 -10.35
CA GLN A 152 6.84 10.90 -10.47
C GLN A 152 6.46 9.41 -10.35
N TRP A 153 5.41 9.07 -9.60
CA TRP A 153 5.03 7.70 -9.26
C TRP A 153 3.95 7.11 -10.16
N GLN A 154 3.57 7.82 -11.23
CA GLN A 154 2.61 7.32 -12.20
C GLN A 154 3.20 6.14 -12.98
N LYS A 155 2.36 5.11 -13.22
CA LYS A 155 2.70 4.00 -14.10
C LYS A 155 3.20 4.52 -15.47
N ASN A 156 4.20 3.87 -16.03
CA ASN A 156 4.81 4.18 -17.32
C ASN A 156 5.54 5.55 -17.40
N LYS A 157 5.82 6.20 -16.28
CA LYS A 157 6.82 7.25 -16.25
C LYS A 157 8.20 6.64 -16.04
N ASP A 158 9.14 6.95 -16.95
CA ASP A 158 10.55 6.64 -16.75
C ASP A 158 11.02 7.35 -15.48
N VAL A 159 11.26 6.59 -14.44
CA VAL A 159 11.92 7.07 -13.22
C VAL A 159 13.40 7.22 -13.61
N LYS A 160 13.79 8.45 -13.98
CA LYS A 160 15.19 8.80 -14.18
C LYS A 160 15.87 9.09 -12.86
#